data_141ff7387b966c2f3a4b0a8a33e6408e
#
_entry.id   141ff7387b966c2f3a4b0a8a33e6408e
#
_cell.length_a   1.000
_cell.length_b   1.000
_cell.length_c   1.000
_cell.angle_alpha   90.00
_cell.angle_beta   90.00
_cell.angle_gamma   90.00
#
_symmetry.space_group_name_H-M   'P 1'
#
loop_
_entity.id
_entity.type
_entity.pdbx_description
1 polymer ?
#
loop_
_entity_poly.entity_id
_entity_poly.type
_entity_poly.pdbx_seq_one_letter_code
_entity_poly.pdbx_strand_id
1 'polypeptide(L)'
;MKCLSTKATSIKPSGIRKFFDLASTMEGVISLGVGEPDFATPWHICENAIHYMSTGHTHYTSNRGLLELREEICKFHKEHYNQVYDPENEVIVTIGGSEAIDLCMRALLNPGDEVIVLDPNYVAYAPSVILSDGVVVPLKLKEENDFKILPEDLKKVITPKTKAMIINYPSNPTGGVMTKEDYAKIIDIIKESGIYVISDEIYAELSFDQPFASLAQFDEIKSQIIVVNGFSKAYAMTGWRLGYCMANKELSSVMNKIHQYVIMSAPVMSQYAGIEAIKNGYDDVLMMKEDYLKRRNFLVNRLNRMGLKTNMPHGTFYVFCNIQSTGLDSETFCERLLQEQKVACVPGNAFGDSGEGYVRISYAYSIDHIKEAIVRLEQFLKDLEN
;
A
#
# COMPACT_ATOMS: atom_id res chain seq x y z
N MET A 1 31.99 23.53 -3.38
CA MET A 1 31.46 22.15 -3.10
C MET A 1 30.88 21.58 -4.38
N LYS A 2 30.99 20.27 -4.60
CA LYS A 2 30.30 19.60 -5.71
C LYS A 2 28.80 19.53 -5.45
N CYS A 3 27.97 19.56 -6.52
CA CYS A 3 26.52 19.47 -6.39
C CYS A 3 26.08 18.07 -5.91
N LEU A 4 24.97 18.04 -5.17
CA LEU A 4 24.27 16.79 -4.81
C LEU A 4 23.61 16.16 -6.04
N SER A 5 23.13 14.94 -5.90
CA SER A 5 22.38 14.25 -6.97
C SER A 5 21.14 15.06 -7.36
N THR A 6 21.03 15.40 -8.64
CA THR A 6 19.85 16.13 -9.17
C THR A 6 18.56 15.36 -8.97
N LYS A 7 18.58 14.05 -9.12
CA LYS A 7 17.42 13.18 -8.87
C LYS A 7 16.96 13.26 -7.41
N ALA A 8 17.89 13.11 -6.47
CA ALA A 8 17.56 13.17 -5.05
C ALA A 8 17.02 14.54 -4.62
N THR A 9 17.57 15.62 -5.19
CA THR A 9 17.13 16.99 -4.88
C THR A 9 15.83 17.39 -5.57
N SER A 10 15.43 16.71 -6.65
CA SER A 10 14.15 16.96 -7.33
C SER A 10 12.93 16.36 -6.61
N ILE A 11 13.16 15.37 -5.75
CA ILE A 11 12.07 14.74 -4.97
C ILE A 11 11.61 15.69 -3.87
N LYS A 12 10.32 16.02 -3.87
CA LYS A 12 9.71 16.81 -2.81
C LYS A 12 9.60 15.98 -1.51
N PRO A 13 9.76 16.59 -0.33
CA PRO A 13 9.41 15.95 0.93
C PRO A 13 7.97 15.43 0.91
N SER A 14 7.72 14.30 1.57
CA SER A 14 6.37 13.74 1.65
C SER A 14 5.39 14.73 2.29
N GLY A 15 4.32 15.09 1.56
CA GLY A 15 3.24 15.95 2.06
C GLY A 15 2.59 15.40 3.33
N ILE A 16 2.54 14.07 3.46
CA ILE A 16 2.01 13.40 4.66
C ILE A 16 2.83 13.74 5.89
N ARG A 17 4.17 13.81 5.78
CA ARG A 17 5.07 14.02 6.92
C ARG A 17 4.91 15.40 7.54
N LYS A 18 4.70 16.44 6.71
CA LYS A 18 4.45 17.82 7.19
C LYS A 18 3.32 17.85 8.22
N PHE A 19 2.21 17.16 7.95
CA PHE A 19 1.06 17.12 8.86
C PHE A 19 1.32 16.30 10.12
N PHE A 20 2.08 15.23 10.04
CA PHE A 20 2.48 14.46 11.22
C PHE A 20 3.44 15.24 12.13
N ASP A 21 4.43 15.90 11.56
CA ASP A 21 5.37 16.71 12.33
C ASP A 21 4.63 17.85 13.06
N LEU A 22 3.68 18.51 12.40
CA LEU A 22 2.83 19.53 13.01
C LEU A 22 1.95 18.95 14.13
N ALA A 23 1.26 17.85 13.88
CA ALA A 23 0.41 17.19 14.86
C ALA A 23 1.19 16.74 16.11
N SER A 24 2.43 16.29 15.94
CA SER A 24 3.28 15.81 17.05
C SER A 24 3.70 16.92 18.03
N THR A 25 3.65 18.19 17.60
CA THR A 25 3.99 19.35 18.46
C THR A 25 2.80 19.88 19.26
N MET A 26 1.60 19.36 19.05
CA MET A 26 0.36 19.85 19.64
C MET A 26 -0.20 18.83 20.64
N GLU A 27 -0.65 19.32 21.81
CA GLU A 27 -1.31 18.48 22.81
C GLU A 27 -2.79 18.23 22.48
N GLY A 28 -3.28 17.04 22.82
CA GLY A 28 -4.70 16.65 22.69
C GLY A 28 -5.14 16.40 21.25
N VAL A 29 -4.21 16.17 20.32
CA VAL A 29 -4.49 15.81 18.94
C VAL A 29 -4.94 14.36 18.84
N ILE A 30 -6.04 14.13 18.12
CA ILE A 30 -6.47 12.81 17.67
C ILE A 30 -6.01 12.65 16.23
N SER A 31 -5.03 11.76 16.00
CA SER A 31 -4.56 11.48 14.65
C SER A 31 -5.38 10.36 14.01
N LEU A 32 -5.93 10.62 12.83
CA LEU A 32 -6.52 9.64 11.93
C LEU A 32 -5.73 9.56 10.60
N GLY A 33 -4.46 10.01 10.63
CA GLY A 33 -3.63 10.10 9.44
C GLY A 33 -2.66 8.93 9.25
N VAL A 34 -2.22 8.26 10.34
CA VAL A 34 -1.20 7.21 10.27
C VAL A 34 -1.73 5.98 9.55
N GLY A 35 -0.91 5.43 8.68
CA GLY A 35 -1.26 4.27 7.86
C GLY A 35 -0.71 2.95 8.41
N GLU A 36 -1.00 2.64 9.68
CA GLU A 36 -0.59 1.38 10.31
C GLU A 36 -1.70 0.81 11.19
N PRO A 37 -1.75 -0.53 11.36
CA PRO A 37 -2.62 -1.18 12.33
C PRO A 37 -2.42 -0.61 13.74
N ASP A 38 -3.51 -0.42 14.48
CA ASP A 38 -3.48 -0.07 15.91
C ASP A 38 -3.37 -1.30 16.82
N PHE A 39 -3.39 -2.48 16.24
CA PHE A 39 -3.13 -3.74 16.92
C PHE A 39 -1.63 -3.96 17.11
N ALA A 40 -1.25 -4.54 18.24
CA ALA A 40 0.08 -5.09 18.40
C ALA A 40 0.23 -6.37 17.56
N THR A 41 1.44 -6.67 17.11
CA THR A 41 1.75 -7.99 16.53
C THR A 41 1.31 -9.09 17.49
N PRO A 42 0.56 -10.13 17.06
CA PRO A 42 0.14 -11.24 17.92
C PRO A 42 1.29 -11.85 18.69
N TRP A 43 1.05 -12.17 19.98
CA TRP A 43 2.14 -12.55 20.88
C TRP A 43 2.90 -13.81 20.43
N HIS A 44 2.22 -14.82 19.89
CA HIS A 44 2.88 -16.04 19.43
C HIS A 44 3.89 -15.77 18.31
N ILE A 45 3.62 -14.75 17.45
CA ILE A 45 4.55 -14.31 16.40
C ILE A 45 5.80 -13.67 17.02
N CYS A 46 5.62 -12.82 18.04
CA CYS A 46 6.72 -12.22 18.80
C CYS A 46 7.53 -13.28 19.54
N GLU A 47 6.85 -14.22 20.22
CA GLU A 47 7.47 -15.30 20.99
C GLU A 47 8.35 -16.19 20.11
N ASN A 48 7.90 -16.50 18.89
CA ASN A 48 8.69 -17.29 17.94
C ASN A 48 10.01 -16.59 17.57
N ALA A 49 9.98 -15.29 17.29
CA ALA A 49 11.20 -14.51 17.04
C ALA A 49 12.13 -14.49 18.25
N ILE A 50 11.61 -14.32 19.45
CA ILE A 50 12.37 -14.36 20.71
C ILE A 50 13.02 -15.73 20.91
N HIS A 51 12.29 -16.81 20.65
CA HIS A 51 12.80 -18.18 20.73
C HIS A 51 14.02 -18.37 19.83
N TYR A 52 13.91 -18.03 18.53
CA TYR A 52 15.02 -18.19 17.60
C TYR A 52 16.21 -17.28 17.93
N MET A 53 15.96 -16.08 18.40
CA MET A 53 17.02 -15.18 18.87
C MET A 53 17.75 -15.77 20.10
N SER A 54 17.00 -16.30 21.09
CA SER A 54 17.55 -16.86 22.31
C SER A 54 18.32 -18.17 22.09
N THR A 55 18.02 -18.89 21.00
CA THR A 55 18.69 -20.12 20.60
C THR A 55 19.84 -19.91 19.60
N GLY A 56 20.22 -18.66 19.35
CA GLY A 56 21.42 -18.32 18.59
C GLY A 56 21.25 -18.26 17.06
N HIS A 57 20.03 -18.24 16.55
CA HIS A 57 19.75 -18.12 15.12
C HIS A 57 19.88 -16.67 14.64
N THR A 58 21.08 -16.10 14.73
CA THR A 58 21.37 -14.67 14.47
C THR A 58 22.32 -14.43 13.31
N HIS A 59 22.51 -15.43 12.45
CA HIS A 59 23.42 -15.38 11.31
C HIS A 59 22.69 -14.96 10.03
N TYR A 60 23.46 -14.61 8.99
CA TYR A 60 22.90 -14.33 7.67
C TYR A 60 22.12 -15.52 7.12
N THR A 61 21.02 -15.22 6.45
CA THR A 61 20.25 -16.21 5.69
C THR A 61 20.71 -16.24 4.23
N SER A 62 20.10 -17.09 3.41
CA SER A 62 20.16 -16.95 1.96
C SER A 62 19.74 -15.52 1.55
N ASN A 63 20.33 -14.99 0.47
CA ASN A 63 19.91 -13.68 -0.05
C ASN A 63 18.41 -13.62 -0.35
N ARG A 64 17.83 -14.70 -0.86
CA ARG A 64 16.38 -14.79 -1.10
C ARG A 64 15.53 -14.91 0.17
N GLY A 65 16.15 -15.05 1.34
CA GLY A 65 15.49 -15.36 2.62
C GLY A 65 15.47 -16.87 2.93
N LEU A 66 14.98 -17.21 4.11
CA LEU A 66 14.81 -18.59 4.56
C LEU A 66 13.92 -19.38 3.57
N LEU A 67 14.36 -20.59 3.20
CA LEU A 67 13.59 -21.42 2.28
C LEU A 67 12.22 -21.76 2.86
N GLU A 68 12.17 -22.12 4.14
CA GLU A 68 10.91 -22.42 4.83
C GLU A 68 9.90 -21.25 4.73
N LEU A 69 10.35 -20.00 4.90
CA LEU A 69 9.46 -18.85 4.75
C LEU A 69 8.93 -18.73 3.31
N ARG A 70 9.78 -18.94 2.32
CA ARG A 70 9.40 -18.87 0.90
C ARG A 70 8.44 -19.99 0.50
N GLU A 71 8.61 -21.19 1.06
CA GLU A 71 7.70 -22.32 0.88
C GLU A 71 6.32 -22.03 1.46
N GLU A 72 6.27 -21.47 2.69
CA GLU A 72 5.00 -21.09 3.31
C GLU A 72 4.32 -19.93 2.57
N ILE A 73 5.06 -18.94 2.06
CA ILE A 73 4.53 -17.89 1.19
C ILE A 73 3.88 -18.51 -0.06
N CYS A 74 4.60 -19.41 -0.76
CA CYS A 74 4.06 -20.05 -1.96
C CYS A 74 2.83 -20.90 -1.67
N LYS A 75 2.83 -21.62 -0.55
CA LYS A 75 1.68 -22.42 -0.10
C LYS A 75 0.47 -21.51 0.17
N PHE A 76 0.65 -20.44 0.94
CA PHE A 76 -0.40 -19.47 1.25
C PHE A 76 -1.01 -18.89 -0.02
N HIS A 77 -0.18 -18.40 -0.96
CA HIS A 77 -0.66 -17.84 -2.23
C HIS A 77 -1.40 -18.84 -3.10
N LYS A 78 -0.96 -20.11 -3.09
CA LYS A 78 -1.65 -21.17 -3.80
C LYS A 78 -3.03 -21.47 -3.20
N GLU A 79 -3.11 -21.57 -1.87
CA GLU A 79 -4.33 -21.92 -1.15
C GLU A 79 -5.38 -20.80 -1.18
N HIS A 80 -4.94 -19.55 -0.96
CA HIS A 80 -5.84 -18.41 -0.83
C HIS A 80 -6.14 -17.68 -2.15
N TYR A 81 -5.17 -17.67 -3.09
CA TYR A 81 -5.27 -16.86 -4.31
C TYR A 81 -5.10 -17.65 -5.60
N ASN A 82 -4.91 -18.98 -5.52
CA ASN A 82 -4.63 -19.83 -6.68
C ASN A 82 -3.44 -19.34 -7.52
N GLN A 83 -2.42 -18.81 -6.86
CA GLN A 83 -1.16 -18.36 -7.48
C GLN A 83 -0.06 -19.38 -7.20
N VAL A 84 0.59 -19.87 -8.22
CA VAL A 84 1.63 -20.92 -8.12
C VAL A 84 2.99 -20.31 -8.47
N TYR A 85 3.93 -20.34 -7.52
CA TYR A 85 5.31 -19.89 -7.69
C TYR A 85 6.30 -20.94 -7.16
N ASP A 86 7.52 -20.92 -7.71
CA ASP A 86 8.64 -21.75 -7.24
C ASP A 86 9.34 -21.04 -6.07
N PRO A 87 9.33 -21.63 -4.85
CA PRO A 87 9.96 -21.01 -3.69
C PRO A 87 11.47 -20.85 -3.82
N GLU A 88 12.15 -21.66 -4.66
CA GLU A 88 13.59 -21.58 -4.84
C GLU A 88 14.02 -20.42 -5.74
N ASN A 89 13.24 -20.13 -6.80
CA ASN A 89 13.69 -19.24 -7.87
C ASN A 89 12.79 -18.01 -8.09
N GLU A 90 11.55 -18.00 -7.61
CA GLU A 90 10.56 -16.98 -7.95
C GLU A 90 10.16 -16.08 -6.78
N VAL A 91 10.67 -16.33 -5.56
CA VAL A 91 10.36 -15.56 -4.35
C VAL A 91 11.62 -14.89 -3.80
N ILE A 92 11.50 -13.63 -3.39
CA ILE A 92 12.53 -12.89 -2.65
C ILE A 92 11.88 -12.26 -1.42
N VAL A 93 12.43 -12.55 -0.24
CA VAL A 93 12.03 -11.91 1.02
C VAL A 93 12.77 -10.57 1.14
N THR A 94 12.02 -9.50 1.43
CA THR A 94 12.51 -8.12 1.39
C THR A 94 12.30 -7.38 2.71
N ILE A 95 12.96 -6.23 2.88
CA ILE A 95 12.75 -5.30 4.00
C ILE A 95 11.44 -4.52 3.76
N GLY A 96 10.32 -5.21 3.91
CA GLY A 96 8.97 -4.71 3.62
C GLY A 96 8.73 -4.54 2.12
N GLY A 97 7.48 -4.22 1.76
CA GLY A 97 7.07 -3.97 0.37
C GLY A 97 7.80 -2.78 -0.27
N SER A 98 8.30 -1.84 0.53
CA SER A 98 9.03 -0.67 0.00
C SER A 98 10.32 -1.05 -0.70
N GLU A 99 11.09 -2.01 -0.16
CA GLU A 99 12.26 -2.54 -0.86
C GLU A 99 11.85 -3.30 -2.11
N ALA A 100 10.80 -4.12 -2.04
CA ALA A 100 10.33 -4.85 -3.21
C ALA A 100 9.99 -3.92 -4.38
N ILE A 101 9.34 -2.78 -4.12
CA ILE A 101 9.06 -1.75 -5.14
C ILE A 101 10.36 -1.15 -5.69
N ASP A 102 11.31 -0.78 -4.84
CA ASP A 102 12.63 -0.23 -5.28
C ASP A 102 13.39 -1.24 -6.16
N LEU A 103 13.40 -2.51 -5.76
CA LEU A 103 14.01 -3.60 -6.55
C LEU A 103 13.34 -3.74 -7.92
N CYS A 104 12.01 -3.66 -8.00
CA CYS A 104 11.28 -3.69 -9.27
C CYS A 104 11.75 -2.57 -10.20
N MET A 105 11.78 -1.34 -9.69
CA MET A 105 12.18 -0.18 -10.49
C MET A 105 13.61 -0.30 -10.99
N ARG A 106 14.56 -0.64 -10.11
CA ARG A 106 15.97 -0.84 -10.49
C ARG A 106 16.21 -2.00 -11.45
N ALA A 107 15.39 -3.04 -11.39
CA ALA A 107 15.51 -4.21 -12.25
C ALA A 107 14.93 -3.99 -13.65
N LEU A 108 13.90 -3.14 -13.76
CA LEU A 108 13.15 -2.97 -15.00
C LEU A 108 13.57 -1.75 -15.81
N LEU A 109 13.93 -0.63 -15.16
CA LEU A 109 14.01 0.67 -15.83
C LEU A 109 15.40 0.98 -16.37
N ASN A 110 15.42 1.50 -17.59
CA ASN A 110 16.50 2.28 -18.17
C ASN A 110 16.14 3.77 -18.15
N PRO A 111 17.13 4.68 -18.26
CA PRO A 111 16.85 6.11 -18.31
C PRO A 111 15.84 6.48 -19.41
N GLY A 112 14.75 7.12 -18.99
CA GLY A 112 13.68 7.59 -19.86
C GLY A 112 12.55 6.58 -20.12
N ASP A 113 12.62 5.37 -19.56
CA ASP A 113 11.49 4.44 -19.58
C ASP A 113 10.32 5.03 -18.78
N GLU A 114 9.11 4.89 -19.30
CA GLU A 114 7.89 5.39 -18.67
C GLU A 114 7.26 4.32 -17.77
N VAL A 115 6.79 4.77 -16.60
CA VAL A 115 6.03 3.95 -15.67
C VAL A 115 4.67 4.58 -15.40
N ILE A 116 3.61 3.84 -15.71
CA ILE A 116 2.26 4.24 -15.37
C ILE A 116 2.05 4.08 -13.87
N VAL A 117 1.65 5.17 -13.21
CA VAL A 117 1.34 5.20 -11.78
C VAL A 117 -0.09 5.71 -11.62
N LEU A 118 -0.90 5.01 -10.84
CA LEU A 118 -2.28 5.44 -10.58
C LEU A 118 -2.29 6.81 -9.89
N ASP A 119 -3.31 7.62 -10.11
CA ASP A 119 -3.49 8.91 -9.46
C ASP A 119 -4.96 9.04 -9.00
N PRO A 120 -5.25 9.02 -7.68
CA PRO A 120 -4.31 9.06 -6.55
C PRO A 120 -3.65 7.69 -6.25
N ASN A 121 -2.48 7.71 -5.56
CA ASN A 121 -1.70 6.52 -5.23
C ASN A 121 -0.86 6.67 -3.95
N TYR A 122 -0.21 5.57 -3.54
CA TYR A 122 0.75 5.62 -2.43
C TYR A 122 1.98 6.46 -2.80
N VAL A 123 2.30 7.41 -1.94
CA VAL A 123 3.29 8.49 -2.16
C VAL A 123 4.72 8.04 -2.51
N ALA A 124 5.07 6.78 -2.28
CA ALA A 124 6.42 6.28 -2.54
C ALA A 124 6.63 5.80 -3.99
N TYR A 125 5.57 5.59 -4.79
CA TYR A 125 5.75 5.03 -6.14
C TYR A 125 6.46 6.00 -7.08
N ALA A 126 5.98 7.23 -7.19
CA ALA A 126 6.61 8.25 -8.05
C ALA A 126 8.08 8.51 -7.70
N PRO A 127 8.47 8.69 -6.42
CA PRO A 127 9.87 8.77 -6.02
C PRO A 127 10.71 7.54 -6.42
N SER A 128 10.18 6.33 -6.28
CA SER A 128 10.92 5.11 -6.65
C SER A 128 11.20 5.05 -8.16
N VAL A 129 10.24 5.47 -8.99
CA VAL A 129 10.42 5.60 -10.45
C VAL A 129 11.51 6.62 -10.77
N ILE A 130 11.43 7.83 -10.19
CA ILE A 130 12.38 8.93 -10.43
C ILE A 130 13.80 8.53 -9.99
N LEU A 131 13.96 7.90 -8.82
CA LEU A 131 15.26 7.44 -8.33
C LEU A 131 15.91 6.37 -9.23
N SER A 132 15.09 5.66 -10.01
CA SER A 132 15.53 4.66 -10.99
C SER A 132 15.61 5.19 -12.43
N ASP A 133 15.71 6.50 -12.62
CA ASP A 133 15.78 7.19 -13.93
C ASP A 133 14.55 7.04 -14.83
N GLY A 134 13.43 6.56 -14.29
CA GLY A 134 12.17 6.45 -15.00
C GLY A 134 11.39 7.75 -15.05
N VAL A 135 10.40 7.78 -15.93
CA VAL A 135 9.44 8.88 -16.10
C VAL A 135 8.07 8.45 -15.61
N VAL A 136 7.50 9.22 -14.69
CA VAL A 136 6.16 8.93 -14.15
C VAL A 136 5.08 9.39 -15.13
N VAL A 137 4.18 8.47 -15.48
CA VAL A 137 2.99 8.77 -16.31
C VAL A 137 1.74 8.52 -15.45
N PRO A 138 1.00 9.56 -15.05
CA PRO A 138 -0.16 9.38 -14.19
C PRO A 138 -1.35 8.79 -14.98
N LEU A 139 -1.99 7.76 -14.40
CA LEU A 139 -3.30 7.26 -14.83
C LEU A 139 -4.35 7.76 -13.83
N LYS A 140 -5.10 8.79 -14.24
CA LYS A 140 -6.10 9.44 -13.38
C LYS A 140 -7.30 8.52 -13.15
N LEU A 141 -7.60 8.26 -11.88
CA LEU A 141 -8.75 7.50 -11.43
C LEU A 141 -9.86 8.46 -10.96
N LYS A 142 -11.11 8.00 -11.03
CA LYS A 142 -12.26 8.85 -10.71
C LYS A 142 -13.17 8.19 -9.68
N GLU A 143 -13.73 8.99 -8.78
CA GLU A 143 -14.70 8.58 -7.78
C GLU A 143 -15.95 7.93 -8.40
N GLU A 144 -16.43 8.44 -9.53
CA GLU A 144 -17.59 7.92 -10.26
C GLU A 144 -17.44 6.46 -10.71
N ASN A 145 -16.19 5.98 -10.81
CA ASN A 145 -15.84 4.60 -11.17
C ASN A 145 -15.20 3.86 -9.99
N ASP A 146 -15.46 4.29 -8.75
CA ASP A 146 -14.87 3.70 -7.54
C ASP A 146 -13.32 3.64 -7.58
N PHE A 147 -12.69 4.60 -8.25
CA PHE A 147 -11.24 4.66 -8.46
C PHE A 147 -10.65 3.40 -9.12
N LYS A 148 -11.41 2.77 -10.03
CA LYS A 148 -10.98 1.62 -10.81
C LYS A 148 -10.25 2.02 -12.09
N ILE A 149 -9.39 1.14 -12.58
CA ILE A 149 -8.74 1.28 -13.88
C ILE A 149 -9.77 0.97 -14.98
N LEU A 150 -10.00 1.94 -15.87
CA LEU A 150 -10.84 1.73 -17.05
C LEU A 150 -9.98 1.41 -18.28
N PRO A 151 -10.40 0.44 -19.13
CA PRO A 151 -9.64 0.05 -20.33
C PRO A 151 -9.32 1.21 -21.26
N GLU A 152 -10.27 2.10 -21.48
CA GLU A 152 -10.13 3.29 -22.35
C GLU A 152 -9.11 4.28 -21.81
N ASP A 153 -9.00 4.45 -20.49
CA ASP A 153 -8.04 5.37 -19.89
C ASP A 153 -6.64 4.77 -19.84
N LEU A 154 -6.53 3.46 -19.59
CA LEU A 154 -5.26 2.75 -19.66
C LEU A 154 -4.66 2.80 -21.07
N LYS A 155 -5.47 2.58 -22.12
CA LYS A 155 -5.02 2.67 -23.52
C LYS A 155 -4.46 4.03 -23.90
N LYS A 156 -5.00 5.12 -23.34
CA LYS A 156 -4.57 6.49 -23.65
C LYS A 156 -3.17 6.83 -23.13
N VAL A 157 -2.74 6.20 -22.03
CA VAL A 157 -1.48 6.50 -21.34
C VAL A 157 -0.33 5.57 -21.73
N ILE A 158 -0.62 4.45 -22.41
CA ILE A 158 0.40 3.53 -22.91
C ILE A 158 1.05 4.15 -24.16
N THR A 159 2.39 4.21 -24.14
CA THR A 159 3.22 4.66 -25.25
C THR A 159 4.29 3.61 -25.60
N PRO A 160 5.01 3.75 -26.71
CA PRO A 160 6.15 2.86 -26.99
C PRO A 160 7.29 2.91 -25.94
N LYS A 161 7.30 3.91 -25.06
CA LYS A 161 8.26 4.05 -23.96
C LYS A 161 7.75 3.45 -22.65
N THR A 162 6.48 3.09 -22.58
CA THR A 162 5.91 2.50 -21.37
C THR A 162 6.56 1.16 -21.08
N LYS A 163 7.29 1.09 -19.97
CA LYS A 163 7.99 -0.11 -19.53
C LYS A 163 7.18 -0.91 -18.52
N ALA A 164 6.53 -0.20 -17.60
CA ALA A 164 5.81 -0.83 -16.50
C ALA A 164 4.60 -0.01 -16.05
N MET A 165 3.74 -0.65 -15.27
CA MET A 165 2.64 -0.05 -14.51
C MET A 165 2.72 -0.52 -13.06
N ILE A 166 2.50 0.39 -12.10
CA ILE A 166 2.33 0.05 -10.69
C ILE A 166 0.85 0.17 -10.35
N ILE A 167 0.28 -0.90 -9.82
CA ILE A 167 -1.07 -0.93 -9.29
C ILE A 167 -1.05 -1.29 -7.81
N ASN A 168 -2.02 -0.75 -7.06
CA ASN A 168 -2.23 -1.11 -5.66
C ASN A 168 -3.72 -1.30 -5.41
N TYR A 169 -4.16 -2.55 -5.29
CA TYR A 169 -5.52 -2.91 -4.92
C TYR A 169 -5.49 -4.08 -3.92
N PRO A 170 -6.21 -3.95 -2.81
CA PRO A 170 -6.96 -2.78 -2.31
C PRO A 170 -6.11 -1.53 -2.18
N SER A 171 -6.67 -0.37 -2.54
CA SER A 171 -5.89 0.85 -2.80
C SER A 171 -5.70 1.74 -1.57
N ASN A 172 -4.49 2.19 -1.35
CA ASN A 172 -4.17 3.36 -0.54
C ASN A 172 -3.98 4.57 -1.49
N PRO A 173 -4.80 5.64 -1.43
CA PRO A 173 -5.63 6.05 -0.30
C PRO A 173 -7.12 5.70 -0.38
N THR A 174 -7.63 5.20 -1.51
CA THR A 174 -9.06 5.25 -1.85
C THR A 174 -9.89 4.13 -1.20
N GLY A 175 -9.28 3.02 -0.79
CA GLY A 175 -9.99 1.82 -0.36
C GLY A 175 -10.70 1.08 -1.51
N GLY A 176 -10.48 1.52 -2.76
CA GLY A 176 -11.00 0.87 -3.96
C GLY A 176 -10.42 -0.52 -4.15
N VAL A 177 -11.14 -1.37 -4.87
CA VAL A 177 -10.73 -2.72 -5.26
C VAL A 177 -11.04 -2.98 -6.72
N MET A 178 -10.27 -3.86 -7.36
CA MET A 178 -10.58 -4.42 -8.67
C MET A 178 -11.06 -5.85 -8.48
N THR A 179 -12.17 -6.20 -9.13
CA THR A 179 -12.66 -7.58 -9.17
C THR A 179 -11.95 -8.37 -10.28
N LYS A 180 -12.14 -9.68 -10.30
CA LYS A 180 -11.62 -10.52 -11.38
C LYS A 180 -12.18 -10.10 -12.74
N GLU A 181 -13.46 -9.71 -12.77
CA GLU A 181 -14.14 -9.20 -13.97
C GLU A 181 -13.61 -7.85 -14.42
N ASP A 182 -13.22 -6.97 -13.47
CA ASP A 182 -12.59 -5.70 -13.80
C ASP A 182 -11.20 -5.91 -14.40
N TYR A 183 -10.41 -6.80 -13.81
CA TYR A 183 -9.09 -7.17 -14.36
C TYR A 183 -9.20 -7.81 -15.74
N ALA A 184 -10.18 -8.69 -15.97
CA ALA A 184 -10.37 -9.33 -17.27
C ALA A 184 -10.53 -8.33 -18.43
N LYS A 185 -11.06 -7.13 -18.16
CA LYS A 185 -11.21 -6.06 -19.18
C LYS A 185 -9.89 -5.43 -19.64
N ILE A 186 -8.82 -5.55 -18.85
CA ILE A 186 -7.51 -4.94 -19.15
C ILE A 186 -6.41 -5.94 -19.51
N ILE A 187 -6.69 -7.25 -19.40
CA ILE A 187 -5.70 -8.31 -19.67
C ILE A 187 -5.12 -8.21 -21.08
N ASP A 188 -5.97 -8.11 -22.11
CA ASP A 188 -5.52 -8.03 -23.50
C ASP A 188 -4.65 -6.79 -23.73
N ILE A 189 -4.98 -5.66 -23.11
CA ILE A 189 -4.19 -4.42 -23.21
C ILE A 189 -2.78 -4.64 -22.63
N ILE A 190 -2.68 -5.26 -21.45
CA ILE A 190 -1.41 -5.56 -20.80
C ILE A 190 -0.60 -6.55 -21.65
N LYS A 191 -1.24 -7.61 -22.14
CA LYS A 191 -0.62 -8.65 -22.96
C LYS A 191 -0.06 -8.08 -24.27
N GLU A 192 -0.86 -7.32 -25.00
CA GLU A 192 -0.49 -6.76 -26.30
C GLU A 192 0.59 -5.67 -26.18
N SER A 193 0.54 -4.87 -25.12
CA SER A 193 1.56 -3.84 -24.88
C SER A 193 2.90 -4.38 -24.40
N GLY A 194 2.94 -5.59 -23.85
CA GLY A 194 4.14 -6.22 -23.31
C GLY A 194 4.72 -5.54 -22.07
N ILE A 195 3.97 -4.64 -21.42
CA ILE A 195 4.42 -3.95 -20.21
C ILE A 195 4.48 -4.88 -19.01
N TYR A 196 5.38 -4.62 -18.08
CA TYR A 196 5.38 -5.26 -16.77
C TYR A 196 4.35 -4.61 -15.84
N VAL A 197 3.76 -5.40 -14.95
CA VAL A 197 2.85 -4.86 -13.92
C VAL A 197 3.38 -5.22 -12.55
N ILE A 198 3.66 -4.21 -11.73
CA ILE A 198 3.96 -4.36 -10.32
C ILE A 198 2.64 -4.28 -9.58
N SER A 199 2.16 -5.43 -9.09
CA SER A 199 0.93 -5.56 -8.30
C SER A 199 1.27 -5.50 -6.82
N ASP A 200 1.11 -4.32 -6.23
CA ASP A 200 1.25 -4.14 -4.78
C ASP A 200 -0.03 -4.61 -4.08
N GLU A 201 0.05 -5.79 -3.49
CA GLU A 201 -1.04 -6.53 -2.86
C GLU A 201 -0.96 -6.50 -1.32
N ILE A 202 -0.25 -5.52 -0.75
CA ILE A 202 0.01 -5.42 0.70
C ILE A 202 -1.27 -5.39 1.56
N TYR A 203 -2.40 -5.02 0.96
CA TYR A 203 -3.72 -4.99 1.61
C TYR A 203 -4.64 -6.15 1.19
N ALA A 204 -4.14 -7.18 0.53
CA ALA A 204 -4.94 -8.31 0.02
C ALA A 204 -5.89 -8.89 1.07
N GLU A 205 -5.38 -9.18 2.28
CA GLU A 205 -6.15 -9.73 3.39
C GLU A 205 -7.21 -8.77 3.95
N LEU A 206 -7.07 -7.48 3.70
CA LEU A 206 -8.02 -6.45 4.11
C LEU A 206 -9.03 -6.11 2.98
N SER A 207 -9.43 -7.09 2.18
CA SER A 207 -10.59 -7.02 1.29
C SER A 207 -11.84 -7.44 2.06
N PHE A 208 -12.93 -6.65 2.01
CA PHE A 208 -14.08 -6.86 2.89
C PHE A 208 -15.25 -7.57 2.21
N ASP A 209 -15.93 -6.90 1.29
CA ASP A 209 -17.25 -7.31 0.80
C ASP A 209 -17.19 -8.34 -0.32
N GLN A 210 -16.01 -8.65 -0.83
CA GLN A 210 -15.76 -9.60 -1.92
C GLN A 210 -14.37 -10.22 -1.79
N PRO A 211 -14.14 -11.41 -2.38
CA PRO A 211 -12.83 -12.03 -2.41
C PRO A 211 -11.79 -11.13 -3.08
N PHE A 212 -10.57 -11.17 -2.56
CA PHE A 212 -9.45 -10.52 -3.21
C PHE A 212 -9.20 -11.11 -4.61
N ALA A 213 -8.89 -10.25 -5.56
CA ALA A 213 -8.50 -10.63 -6.90
C ALA A 213 -7.13 -10.05 -7.26
N SER A 214 -6.33 -10.80 -8.00
CA SER A 214 -5.00 -10.40 -8.45
C SER A 214 -4.84 -10.62 -9.95
N LEU A 215 -4.05 -9.77 -10.60
CA LEU A 215 -3.63 -9.99 -11.99
C LEU A 215 -2.77 -11.27 -12.16
N ALA A 216 -2.08 -11.69 -11.11
CA ALA A 216 -1.27 -12.92 -11.14
C ALA A 216 -2.11 -14.22 -11.20
N GLN A 217 -3.45 -14.11 -11.13
CA GLN A 217 -4.38 -15.23 -11.37
C GLN A 217 -4.67 -15.49 -12.86
N PHE A 218 -4.16 -14.65 -13.75
CA PHE A 218 -4.35 -14.75 -15.19
C PHE A 218 -3.08 -15.28 -15.85
N ASP A 219 -3.09 -16.55 -16.23
CA ASP A 219 -1.92 -17.25 -16.78
C ASP A 219 -1.34 -16.57 -18.02
N GLU A 220 -2.20 -15.92 -18.82
CA GLU A 220 -1.83 -15.27 -20.08
C GLU A 220 -0.83 -14.13 -19.94
N ILE A 221 -0.79 -13.48 -18.77
CA ILE A 221 0.08 -12.34 -18.47
C ILE A 221 0.98 -12.60 -17.27
N LYS A 222 0.95 -13.77 -16.65
CA LYS A 222 1.68 -14.08 -15.42
C LYS A 222 3.17 -13.77 -15.53
N SER A 223 3.78 -13.96 -16.69
CA SER A 223 5.20 -13.65 -16.93
C SER A 223 5.51 -12.15 -16.88
N GLN A 224 4.50 -11.29 -17.01
CA GLN A 224 4.62 -9.83 -16.95
C GLN A 224 4.33 -9.28 -15.54
N ILE A 225 3.83 -10.11 -14.60
CA ILE A 225 3.39 -9.67 -13.28
C ILE A 225 4.47 -9.88 -12.24
N ILE A 226 4.72 -8.86 -11.43
CA ILE A 226 5.48 -8.94 -10.19
C ILE A 226 4.52 -8.66 -9.05
N VAL A 227 4.26 -9.64 -8.21
CA VAL A 227 3.49 -9.47 -6.98
C VAL A 227 4.39 -8.94 -5.90
N VAL A 228 3.97 -7.87 -5.23
CA VAL A 228 4.59 -7.33 -4.02
C VAL A 228 3.60 -7.48 -2.87
N ASN A 229 4.03 -8.08 -1.78
CA ASN A 229 3.19 -8.25 -0.60
C ASN A 229 4.07 -8.26 0.67
N GLY A 230 3.48 -8.46 1.84
CA GLY A 230 4.22 -8.51 3.10
C GLY A 230 3.33 -8.61 4.33
N PHE A 231 3.96 -8.51 5.47
CA PHE A 231 3.36 -8.80 6.77
C PHE A 231 2.86 -7.55 7.51
N SER A 232 3.22 -6.37 7.01
CA SER A 232 3.01 -5.10 7.69
C SER A 232 1.55 -4.83 8.06
N LYS A 233 0.60 -5.18 7.17
CA LYS A 233 -0.81 -4.79 7.32
C LYS A 233 -1.68 -5.92 7.85
N ALA A 234 -1.59 -7.09 7.23
CA ALA A 234 -2.38 -8.25 7.63
C ALA A 234 -2.05 -8.72 9.06
N TYR A 235 -0.78 -8.74 9.43
CA TYR A 235 -0.30 -9.31 10.70
C TYR A 235 0.14 -8.24 11.73
N ALA A 236 -0.18 -6.96 11.51
CA ALA A 236 0.25 -5.86 12.38
C ALA A 236 1.78 -5.83 12.61
N MET A 237 2.56 -6.05 11.56
CA MET A 237 4.02 -6.19 11.62
C MET A 237 4.75 -5.02 10.92
N THR A 238 4.27 -3.79 11.05
CA THR A 238 4.85 -2.61 10.36
C THR A 238 6.30 -2.38 10.75
N GLY A 239 6.64 -2.48 12.03
CA GLY A 239 7.98 -2.27 12.58
C GLY A 239 8.97 -3.41 12.30
N TRP A 240 8.49 -4.59 11.92
CA TRP A 240 9.33 -5.76 11.63
C TRP A 240 10.06 -5.65 10.28
N ARG A 241 9.59 -4.76 9.40
CA ARG A 241 10.16 -4.56 8.08
C ARG A 241 10.28 -5.86 7.29
N LEU A 242 9.21 -6.63 7.18
CA LEU A 242 9.17 -7.89 6.44
C LEU A 242 8.16 -7.81 5.30
N GLY A 243 8.61 -8.12 4.10
CA GLY A 243 7.82 -8.23 2.89
C GLY A 243 8.44 -9.24 1.93
N TYR A 244 7.87 -9.35 0.77
CA TYR A 244 8.37 -10.22 -0.30
C TYR A 244 7.88 -9.78 -1.67
N CYS A 245 8.56 -10.24 -2.70
CA CYS A 245 8.06 -10.17 -4.05
C CYS A 245 8.13 -11.53 -4.74
N MET A 246 7.22 -11.75 -5.67
CA MET A 246 7.14 -12.96 -6.48
C MET A 246 7.06 -12.57 -7.96
N ALA A 247 7.92 -13.18 -8.77
CA ALA A 247 7.98 -12.94 -10.20
C ALA A 247 8.52 -14.19 -10.90
N ASN A 248 8.40 -14.24 -12.23
CA ASN A 248 9.03 -15.30 -12.97
C ASN A 248 10.55 -15.38 -12.69
N LYS A 249 11.14 -16.55 -12.93
CA LYS A 249 12.56 -16.85 -12.60
C LYS A 249 13.55 -15.84 -13.17
N GLU A 250 13.34 -15.32 -14.37
CA GLU A 250 14.25 -14.37 -15.02
C GLU A 250 14.26 -13.03 -14.27
N LEU A 251 13.10 -12.43 -14.08
CA LEU A 251 12.94 -11.19 -13.31
C LEU A 251 13.44 -11.34 -11.88
N SER A 252 13.02 -12.40 -11.20
CA SER A 252 13.45 -12.69 -9.83
C SER A 252 14.97 -12.85 -9.72
N SER A 253 15.63 -13.43 -10.73
CA SER A 253 17.09 -13.55 -10.73
C SER A 253 17.78 -12.19 -10.82
N VAL A 254 17.29 -11.28 -11.66
CA VAL A 254 17.83 -9.91 -11.78
C VAL A 254 17.58 -9.13 -10.49
N MET A 255 16.36 -9.17 -9.95
CA MET A 255 16.01 -8.52 -8.70
C MET A 255 16.87 -9.02 -7.52
N ASN A 256 17.06 -10.33 -7.40
CA ASN A 256 17.89 -10.91 -6.34
C ASN A 256 19.37 -10.49 -6.44
N LYS A 257 19.87 -10.26 -7.66
CA LYS A 257 21.22 -9.74 -7.84
C LYS A 257 21.39 -8.33 -7.27
N ILE A 258 20.39 -7.48 -7.43
CA ILE A 258 20.38 -6.13 -6.84
C ILE A 258 20.24 -6.23 -5.30
N HIS A 259 19.27 -7.01 -4.83
CA HIS A 259 19.01 -7.25 -3.41
C HIS A 259 20.27 -7.68 -2.67
N GLN A 260 21.01 -8.64 -3.21
CA GLN A 260 22.23 -9.16 -2.60
C GLN A 260 23.31 -8.07 -2.39
N TYR A 261 23.41 -7.07 -3.27
CA TYR A 261 24.41 -6.00 -3.15
C TYR A 261 23.94 -4.82 -2.31
N VAL A 262 22.62 -4.60 -2.18
CA VAL A 262 22.05 -3.46 -1.45
C VAL A 262 21.77 -3.82 -0.01
N ILE A 263 21.14 -4.96 0.23
CA ILE A 263 20.65 -5.38 1.55
C ILE A 263 21.30 -6.67 2.04
N MET A 264 21.69 -7.56 1.15
CA MET A 264 22.18 -8.93 1.40
C MET A 264 21.04 -9.90 1.77
N SER A 265 20.31 -9.65 2.86
CA SER A 265 19.13 -10.43 3.27
C SER A 265 18.25 -9.63 4.24
N ALA A 266 16.97 -9.92 4.28
CA ALA A 266 16.07 -9.36 5.27
C ALA A 266 16.45 -9.81 6.70
N PRO A 267 16.07 -9.07 7.76
CA PRO A 267 16.38 -9.41 9.14
C PRO A 267 15.88 -10.82 9.50
N VAL A 268 16.78 -11.68 9.99
CA VAL A 268 16.47 -13.10 10.24
C VAL A 268 15.38 -13.28 11.30
N MET A 269 15.33 -12.42 12.32
CA MET A 269 14.28 -12.47 13.35
C MET A 269 12.90 -12.23 12.77
N SER A 270 12.80 -11.25 11.85
CA SER A 270 11.56 -10.97 11.14
C SER A 270 11.12 -12.13 10.25
N GLN A 271 12.08 -12.86 9.67
CA GLN A 271 11.76 -14.03 8.84
C GLN A 271 11.19 -15.18 9.67
N TYR A 272 11.74 -15.46 10.86
CA TYR A 272 11.17 -16.45 11.77
C TYR A 272 9.78 -16.04 12.29
N ALA A 273 9.60 -14.76 12.61
CA ALA A 273 8.28 -14.22 12.92
C ALA A 273 7.30 -14.40 11.75
N GLY A 274 7.76 -14.18 10.51
CA GLY A 274 6.95 -14.34 9.30
C GLY A 274 6.52 -15.79 9.04
N ILE A 275 7.37 -16.77 9.36
CA ILE A 275 7.00 -18.20 9.29
C ILE A 275 5.82 -18.49 10.23
N GLU A 276 5.91 -18.04 11.48
CA GLU A 276 4.84 -18.22 12.46
C GLU A 276 3.56 -17.48 12.03
N ALA A 277 3.69 -16.24 11.56
CA ALA A 277 2.57 -15.44 11.11
C ALA A 277 1.77 -16.14 9.98
N ILE A 278 2.46 -16.67 8.97
CA ILE A 278 1.80 -17.36 7.84
C ILE A 278 1.18 -18.70 8.28
N LYS A 279 1.90 -19.47 9.11
CA LYS A 279 1.43 -20.79 9.50
C LYS A 279 0.24 -20.75 10.47
N ASN A 280 0.27 -19.83 11.43
CA ASN A 280 -0.61 -19.89 12.59
C ASN A 280 -1.36 -18.58 12.87
N GLY A 281 -1.03 -17.46 12.19
CA GLY A 281 -1.58 -16.12 12.48
C GLY A 281 -2.81 -15.75 11.66
N TYR A 282 -3.38 -16.63 10.84
CA TYR A 282 -4.48 -16.24 9.95
C TYR A 282 -5.79 -15.92 10.71
N ASP A 283 -6.04 -16.60 11.82
CA ASP A 283 -7.20 -16.28 12.69
C ASP A 283 -7.09 -14.88 13.31
N ASP A 284 -5.87 -14.42 13.64
CA ASP A 284 -5.64 -13.06 14.11
C ASP A 284 -5.95 -12.03 13.00
N VAL A 285 -5.59 -12.34 11.76
CA VAL A 285 -5.93 -11.50 10.60
C VAL A 285 -7.44 -11.38 10.45
N LEU A 286 -8.18 -12.48 10.56
CA LEU A 286 -9.65 -12.48 10.45
C LEU A 286 -10.28 -11.68 11.58
N MET A 287 -9.79 -11.79 12.81
CA MET A 287 -10.25 -11.01 13.97
C MET A 287 -10.05 -9.50 13.74
N MET A 288 -8.84 -9.09 13.35
CA MET A 288 -8.54 -7.67 13.06
C MET A 288 -9.39 -7.14 11.90
N LYS A 289 -9.55 -7.93 10.85
CA LYS A 289 -10.38 -7.59 9.68
C LYS A 289 -11.85 -7.36 10.06
N GLU A 290 -12.43 -8.19 10.92
CA GLU A 290 -13.81 -8.02 11.40
C GLU A 290 -13.98 -6.72 12.18
N ASP A 291 -13.00 -6.35 13.01
CA ASP A 291 -13.03 -5.10 13.76
C ASP A 291 -12.89 -3.88 12.82
N TYR A 292 -11.97 -3.92 11.87
CA TYR A 292 -11.87 -2.88 10.84
C TYR A 292 -13.18 -2.71 10.05
N LEU A 293 -13.88 -3.79 9.73
CA LEU A 293 -15.16 -3.74 9.05
C LEU A 293 -16.23 -2.97 9.87
N LYS A 294 -16.28 -3.19 11.19
CA LYS A 294 -17.18 -2.45 12.11
C LYS A 294 -16.83 -0.96 12.13
N ARG A 295 -15.54 -0.63 12.26
CA ARG A 295 -15.05 0.75 12.29
C ARG A 295 -15.29 1.47 10.96
N ARG A 296 -15.07 0.82 9.82
CA ARG A 296 -15.38 1.31 8.48
C ARG A 296 -16.86 1.72 8.37
N ASN A 297 -17.75 0.80 8.70
CA ASN A 297 -19.18 1.01 8.59
C ASN A 297 -19.66 2.17 9.47
N PHE A 298 -19.11 2.28 10.68
CA PHE A 298 -19.41 3.40 11.56
C PHE A 298 -18.95 4.72 10.96
N LEU A 299 -17.67 4.81 10.56
CA LEU A 299 -17.05 6.03 10.06
C LEU A 299 -17.74 6.53 8.78
N VAL A 300 -17.91 5.67 7.77
CA VAL A 300 -18.53 6.06 6.49
C VAL A 300 -19.97 6.53 6.68
N ASN A 301 -20.76 5.84 7.52
CA ASN A 301 -22.12 6.27 7.83
C ASN A 301 -22.15 7.66 8.49
N ARG A 302 -21.22 7.96 9.40
CA ARG A 302 -21.15 9.27 10.07
C ARG A 302 -20.74 10.37 9.10
N LEU A 303 -19.71 10.15 8.27
CA LEU A 303 -19.25 11.12 7.27
C LEU A 303 -20.38 11.50 6.28
N ASN A 304 -21.08 10.51 5.74
CA ASN A 304 -22.19 10.77 4.81
C ASN A 304 -23.36 11.52 5.48
N ARG A 305 -23.66 11.23 6.76
CA ARG A 305 -24.71 11.97 7.51
C ARG A 305 -24.33 13.43 7.76
N MET A 306 -23.06 13.76 7.81
CA MET A 306 -22.54 15.12 7.96
C MET A 306 -22.44 15.87 6.62
N GLY A 307 -22.88 15.27 5.49
CA GLY A 307 -22.82 15.89 4.17
C GLY A 307 -21.47 15.72 3.45
N LEU A 308 -20.53 14.98 4.04
CA LEU A 308 -19.28 14.65 3.39
C LEU A 308 -19.43 13.36 2.59
N LYS A 309 -19.63 13.49 1.27
CA LYS A 309 -19.79 12.33 0.38
C LYS A 309 -18.58 11.40 0.48
N THR A 310 -18.82 10.16 0.86
CA THR A 310 -17.79 9.15 1.06
C THR A 310 -18.24 7.82 0.48
N ASN A 311 -17.56 7.33 -0.55
CA ASN A 311 -17.81 5.99 -1.08
C ASN A 311 -17.41 4.95 -0.04
N MET A 312 -18.13 3.81 -0.01
CA MET A 312 -17.79 2.70 0.88
C MET A 312 -16.50 2.04 0.38
N PRO A 313 -15.39 2.09 1.14
CA PRO A 313 -14.18 1.39 0.73
C PRO A 313 -14.37 -0.12 0.87
N HIS A 314 -13.99 -0.87 -0.16
CA HIS A 314 -14.11 -2.33 -0.17
C HIS A 314 -12.84 -3.04 0.32
N GLY A 315 -11.81 -2.28 0.66
CA GLY A 315 -10.58 -2.79 1.24
C GLY A 315 -9.76 -1.73 1.97
N THR A 316 -8.61 -2.13 2.50
CA THR A 316 -7.70 -1.35 3.36
C THR A 316 -8.32 -0.97 4.71
N PHE A 317 -7.74 -0.01 5.40
CA PHE A 317 -8.31 0.65 6.58
C PHE A 317 -8.37 2.18 6.38
N TYR A 318 -8.64 2.63 5.14
CA TYR A 318 -8.77 4.03 4.79
C TYR A 318 -10.13 4.33 4.18
N VAL A 319 -10.60 5.55 4.41
CA VAL A 319 -11.62 6.20 3.61
C VAL A 319 -11.01 7.41 2.91
N PHE A 320 -11.44 7.63 1.67
CA PHE A 320 -11.08 8.81 0.89
C PHE A 320 -12.32 9.69 0.79
N CYS A 321 -12.42 10.64 1.72
CA CYS A 321 -13.60 11.44 1.96
C CYS A 321 -13.59 12.67 1.07
N ASN A 322 -14.65 12.87 0.29
CA ASN A 322 -14.85 14.05 -0.54
C ASN A 322 -15.27 15.24 0.35
N ILE A 323 -14.50 16.33 0.30
CA ILE A 323 -14.71 17.55 1.09
C ILE A 323 -15.14 18.76 0.23
N GLN A 324 -15.39 18.59 -1.06
CA GLN A 324 -15.70 19.68 -1.98
C GLN A 324 -16.94 20.49 -1.55
N SER A 325 -17.88 19.86 -0.83
CA SER A 325 -19.06 20.54 -0.26
C SER A 325 -18.69 21.64 0.76
N THR A 326 -17.50 21.60 1.34
CA THR A 326 -17.03 22.61 2.32
C THR A 326 -16.48 23.87 1.68
N GLY A 327 -16.18 23.85 0.36
CA GLY A 327 -15.54 24.96 -0.37
C GLY A 327 -14.06 25.14 -0.05
N LEU A 328 -13.45 24.26 0.79
CA LEU A 328 -12.03 24.32 1.12
C LEU A 328 -11.22 23.38 0.22
N ASP A 329 -9.98 23.76 -0.07
CA ASP A 329 -8.99 22.84 -0.64
C ASP A 329 -8.51 21.82 0.43
N SER A 330 -7.87 20.75 -0.04
CA SER A 330 -7.47 19.62 0.81
C SER A 330 -6.49 20.01 1.93
N GLU A 331 -5.51 20.89 1.66
CA GLU A 331 -4.53 21.34 2.66
C GLU A 331 -5.18 22.26 3.68
N THR A 332 -5.93 23.27 3.22
CA THR A 332 -6.65 24.21 4.10
C THR A 332 -7.61 23.48 5.03
N PHE A 333 -8.36 22.50 4.51
CA PHE A 333 -9.25 21.67 5.34
C PHE A 333 -8.49 20.96 6.45
N CYS A 334 -7.39 20.27 6.12
CA CYS A 334 -6.59 19.52 7.10
C CYS A 334 -5.92 20.44 8.13
N GLU A 335 -5.38 21.58 7.69
CA GLU A 335 -4.72 22.55 8.58
C GLU A 335 -5.72 23.18 9.55
N ARG A 336 -6.87 23.63 9.08
CA ARG A 336 -7.92 24.21 9.93
C ARG A 336 -8.50 23.18 10.90
N LEU A 337 -8.83 21.97 10.43
CA LEU A 337 -9.35 20.88 11.27
C LEU A 337 -8.36 20.54 12.41
N LEU A 338 -7.06 20.51 12.10
CA LEU A 338 -6.02 20.28 13.10
C LEU A 338 -5.92 21.43 14.11
N GLN A 339 -5.92 22.68 13.66
CA GLN A 339 -5.75 23.85 14.52
C GLN A 339 -6.97 24.10 15.38
N GLU A 340 -8.18 24.04 14.82
CA GLU A 340 -9.42 24.41 15.47
C GLU A 340 -9.97 23.27 16.34
N GLN A 341 -9.88 22.01 15.85
CA GLN A 341 -10.52 20.87 16.51
C GLN A 341 -9.56 19.76 16.95
N LYS A 342 -8.25 19.94 16.76
CA LYS A 342 -7.23 18.95 17.16
C LYS A 342 -7.45 17.56 16.55
N VAL A 343 -7.90 17.50 15.29
CA VAL A 343 -8.04 16.26 14.52
C VAL A 343 -7.11 16.32 13.33
N ALA A 344 -6.24 15.33 13.20
CA ALA A 344 -5.29 15.22 12.08
C ALA A 344 -5.76 14.16 11.08
N CYS A 345 -5.88 14.53 9.82
CA CYS A 345 -6.05 13.64 8.66
C CYS A 345 -5.03 14.01 7.58
N VAL A 346 -5.03 13.33 6.45
CA VAL A 346 -4.06 13.57 5.37
C VAL A 346 -4.76 14.21 4.17
N PRO A 347 -4.27 15.35 3.65
CA PRO A 347 -4.86 15.98 2.48
C PRO A 347 -4.72 15.05 1.26
N GLY A 348 -5.76 14.99 0.44
CA GLY A 348 -5.83 14.07 -0.66
C GLY A 348 -4.80 14.35 -1.76
N ASN A 349 -4.46 15.62 -1.98
CA ASN A 349 -3.43 16.03 -2.95
C ASN A 349 -2.01 15.54 -2.60
N ALA A 350 -1.77 15.07 -1.35
CA ALA A 350 -0.54 14.38 -1.00
C ALA A 350 -0.38 13.04 -1.73
N PHE A 351 -1.47 12.48 -2.28
CA PHE A 351 -1.49 11.21 -3.01
C PHE A 351 -1.52 11.37 -4.52
N GLY A 352 -1.46 12.60 -5.02
CA GLY A 352 -1.51 12.96 -6.44
C GLY A 352 -2.52 14.07 -6.71
N ASP A 353 -2.44 14.65 -7.91
CA ASP A 353 -3.27 15.82 -8.27
C ASP A 353 -4.76 15.48 -8.27
N SER A 354 -5.13 14.26 -8.63
CA SER A 354 -6.52 13.78 -8.60
C SER A 354 -7.09 13.62 -7.19
N GLY A 355 -6.26 13.74 -6.17
CA GLY A 355 -6.67 13.72 -4.77
C GLY A 355 -7.11 15.08 -4.23
N GLU A 356 -7.02 16.16 -5.02
CA GLU A 356 -7.51 17.47 -4.58
C GLU A 356 -9.03 17.47 -4.39
N GLY A 357 -9.49 18.07 -3.30
CA GLY A 357 -10.90 18.04 -2.88
C GLY A 357 -11.27 16.80 -2.06
N TYR A 358 -10.26 16.02 -1.65
CA TYR A 358 -10.42 14.85 -0.77
C TYR A 358 -9.50 14.92 0.45
N VAL A 359 -9.84 14.13 1.46
CA VAL A 359 -8.97 13.84 2.59
C VAL A 359 -8.95 12.34 2.87
N ARG A 360 -7.77 11.79 3.19
CA ARG A 360 -7.66 10.39 3.64
C ARG A 360 -7.78 10.32 5.16
N ILE A 361 -8.70 9.51 5.63
CA ILE A 361 -8.93 9.20 7.04
C ILE A 361 -8.66 7.70 7.25
N SER A 362 -7.80 7.37 8.22
CA SER A 362 -7.57 5.98 8.63
C SER A 362 -8.55 5.59 9.72
N TYR A 363 -9.11 4.38 9.64
CA TYR A 363 -9.90 3.78 10.72
C TYR A 363 -9.14 2.66 11.46
N ALA A 364 -7.83 2.57 11.26
CA ALA A 364 -6.95 1.75 12.07
C ALA A 364 -6.65 2.45 13.41
N TYR A 365 -7.70 2.76 14.15
CA TYR A 365 -7.69 3.35 15.50
C TYR A 365 -8.86 2.80 16.31
N SER A 366 -8.75 2.86 17.64
CA SER A 366 -9.85 2.40 18.49
C SER A 366 -11.17 3.12 18.17
N ILE A 367 -12.27 2.41 18.31
CA ILE A 367 -13.59 2.97 18.01
C ILE A 367 -13.89 4.24 18.82
N ASP A 368 -13.33 4.36 20.03
CA ASP A 368 -13.56 5.54 20.87
C ASP A 368 -12.77 6.75 20.36
N HIS A 369 -11.54 6.56 19.85
CA HIS A 369 -10.81 7.63 19.15
C HIS A 369 -11.57 8.09 17.89
N ILE A 370 -12.12 7.15 17.12
CA ILE A 370 -12.90 7.47 15.92
C ILE A 370 -14.16 8.26 16.29
N LYS A 371 -14.90 7.85 17.35
CA LYS A 371 -16.09 8.57 17.83
C LYS A 371 -15.76 10.00 18.24
N GLU A 372 -14.71 10.18 19.02
CA GLU A 372 -14.28 11.51 19.47
C GLU A 372 -13.86 12.40 18.29
N ALA A 373 -13.07 11.87 17.34
CA ALA A 373 -12.69 12.60 16.14
C ALA A 373 -13.91 13.03 15.31
N ILE A 374 -14.92 12.15 15.20
CA ILE A 374 -16.16 12.45 14.48
C ILE A 374 -16.96 13.58 15.14
N VAL A 375 -17.04 13.61 16.47
CA VAL A 375 -17.70 14.71 17.21
C VAL A 375 -17.00 16.05 16.92
N ARG A 376 -15.69 16.07 16.95
CA ARG A 376 -14.89 17.26 16.65
C ARG A 376 -15.00 17.69 15.18
N LEU A 377 -15.02 16.74 14.25
CA LEU A 377 -15.23 17.02 12.83
C LEU A 377 -16.64 17.60 12.58
N GLU A 378 -17.67 17.08 13.24
CA GLU A 378 -19.04 17.62 13.15
C GLU A 378 -19.11 19.07 13.67
N GLN A 379 -18.40 19.38 14.75
CA GLN A 379 -18.31 20.76 15.24
C GLN A 379 -17.59 21.67 14.24
N PHE A 380 -16.47 21.21 13.67
CA PHE A 380 -15.75 21.94 12.64
C PHE A 380 -16.63 22.31 11.44
N LEU A 381 -17.42 21.35 10.94
CA LEU A 381 -18.30 21.61 9.81
C LEU A 381 -19.39 22.64 10.14
N LYS A 382 -19.97 22.59 11.36
CA LYS A 382 -20.93 23.61 11.84
C LYS A 382 -20.30 25.00 11.94
N ASP A 383 -19.03 25.06 12.34
CA ASP A 383 -18.30 26.34 12.47
C ASP A 383 -17.97 26.94 11.08
N LEU A 384 -17.87 26.10 10.03
CA LEU A 384 -17.70 26.56 8.65
C LEU A 384 -18.97 27.19 8.06
N GLU A 385 -20.16 26.79 8.52
CA GLU A 385 -21.45 27.29 8.02
C GLU A 385 -21.82 28.67 8.60
N ASN A 386 -21.15 29.10 9.68
CA ASN A 386 -21.40 30.36 10.38
C ASN A 386 -20.39 31.44 9.97
#